data_78d2081754ac2c085a642ce00325d614
#
_entry.id   78d2081754ac2c085a642ce00325d614
#
_cell.length_a   1.000
_cell.length_b   1.000
_cell.length_c   1.000
_cell.angle_alpha   90.00
_cell.angle_beta   90.00
_cell.angle_gamma   90.00
#
_symmetry.space_group_name_H-M   'P 1'
#
loop_
_entity.id
_entity.type
_entity.pdbx_description
1 polymer ?
#
loop_
_entity_poly.entity_id
_entity_poly.type
_entity_poly.pdbx_seq_one_letter_code
_entity_poly.pdbx_strand_id
1 'polypeptide(L)'
;LLSAAEQQRVDLTPAKLRTALTSTADHIEGVQAYEEGAGLIDVVAAWKSIRRGASAHEYTVKAPVDTSIDYALETPGYGTGLYDREGGLKAGQKKTYEVTVARTSGADKAIRHELSFANNAGGTFEVVGSDTVKLPLNQPVTVKVRAAPRSEGLKSAILEVDDPGTEGVDKQVLTTVVVAPEVKYTYSASGSVQRNSTASYFVTVPEGARTLEVAIGGLKGQSQTRFVTIHPYGVPVDTTSTPYCYNNYLDGNGCAPDVRSYAEPQPGVWEIEVESRRTSPLLDNPYRLDVAVLGADFDPEVVTVPEAVA
;
A
#
# COMPACT_ATOMS: atom_id res chain seq x y z
N LEU A 1 -4.85 4.13 -30.16
CA LEU A 1 -6.00 5.03 -29.92
C LEU A 1 -5.87 6.34 -30.68
N LEU A 2 -4.73 7.05 -30.60
CA LEU A 2 -4.53 8.32 -31.31
C LEU A 2 -4.71 8.16 -32.83
N SER A 3 -4.04 7.18 -33.47
CA SER A 3 -4.20 6.92 -34.91
C SER A 3 -5.64 6.56 -35.30
N ALA A 4 -6.34 5.83 -34.45
CA ALA A 4 -7.73 5.48 -34.67
C ALA A 4 -8.64 6.71 -34.59
N ALA A 5 -8.39 7.61 -33.64
CA ALA A 5 -9.12 8.86 -33.50
C ALA A 5 -8.91 9.76 -34.71
N GLU A 6 -7.67 9.88 -35.18
CA GLU A 6 -7.33 10.65 -36.39
C GLU A 6 -8.03 10.10 -37.65
N GLN A 7 -7.93 8.79 -37.87
CA GLN A 7 -8.57 8.13 -39.02
C GLN A 7 -10.10 8.26 -39.03
N GLN A 8 -10.72 8.22 -37.84
CA GLN A 8 -12.18 8.35 -37.72
C GLN A 8 -12.67 9.79 -37.44
N ARG A 9 -11.75 10.75 -37.41
CA ARG A 9 -12.01 12.18 -37.12
C ARG A 9 -12.74 12.39 -35.79
N VAL A 10 -12.35 11.60 -34.77
CA VAL A 10 -12.84 11.76 -33.40
C VAL A 10 -11.95 12.76 -32.68
N ASP A 11 -12.57 13.82 -32.10
CA ASP A 11 -11.84 14.78 -31.27
C ASP A 11 -11.39 14.12 -29.95
N LEU A 12 -10.10 13.86 -29.83
CA LEU A 12 -9.48 13.16 -28.71
C LEU A 12 -8.51 14.07 -27.97
N THR A 13 -8.96 14.62 -26.85
CA THR A 13 -8.09 15.38 -25.94
C THR A 13 -7.33 14.44 -24.99
N PRO A 14 -6.19 14.88 -24.38
CA PRO A 14 -5.50 14.10 -23.35
C PRO A 14 -6.40 13.71 -22.17
N ALA A 15 -7.34 14.57 -21.77
CA ALA A 15 -8.29 14.29 -20.72
C ALA A 15 -9.23 13.13 -21.11
N LYS A 16 -9.86 13.20 -22.27
CA LYS A 16 -10.72 12.12 -22.80
C LYS A 16 -9.97 10.79 -22.91
N LEU A 17 -8.73 10.83 -23.42
CA LEU A 17 -7.89 9.64 -23.51
C LEU A 17 -7.62 9.02 -22.14
N ARG A 18 -7.24 9.85 -21.15
CA ARG A 18 -7.00 9.40 -19.79
C ARG A 18 -8.25 8.78 -19.18
N THR A 19 -9.38 9.48 -19.21
CA THR A 19 -10.67 8.99 -18.70
C THR A 19 -11.02 7.64 -19.32
N ALA A 20 -10.94 7.51 -20.65
CA ALA A 20 -11.25 6.25 -21.33
C ALA A 20 -10.31 5.12 -20.90
N LEU A 21 -9.02 5.37 -20.77
CA LEU A 21 -8.04 4.35 -20.36
C LEU A 21 -8.24 3.91 -18.91
N THR A 22 -8.41 4.86 -17.98
CA THR A 22 -8.52 4.54 -16.55
C THR A 22 -9.89 3.96 -16.16
N SER A 23 -10.96 4.37 -16.87
CA SER A 23 -12.32 3.86 -16.60
C SER A 23 -12.61 2.48 -17.20
N THR A 24 -11.77 2.02 -18.13
CA THR A 24 -11.98 0.74 -18.81
C THR A 24 -10.83 -0.24 -18.63
N ALA A 25 -9.91 0.08 -17.73
CA ALA A 25 -8.83 -0.84 -17.37
C ALA A 25 -9.36 -2.02 -16.55
N ASP A 26 -8.80 -3.19 -16.77
CA ASP A 26 -9.14 -4.42 -16.05
C ASP A 26 -8.21 -4.61 -14.86
N HIS A 27 -8.77 -4.86 -13.69
CA HIS A 27 -8.00 -5.20 -12.51
C HIS A 27 -7.38 -6.59 -12.65
N ILE A 28 -6.12 -6.71 -12.24
CA ILE A 28 -5.38 -7.98 -12.25
C ILE A 28 -5.71 -8.71 -10.94
N GLU A 29 -6.24 -9.92 -11.05
CA GLU A 29 -6.58 -10.72 -9.88
C GLU A 29 -5.36 -10.94 -8.97
N GLY A 30 -5.53 -10.65 -7.68
CA GLY A 30 -4.48 -10.78 -6.67
C GLY A 30 -3.50 -9.62 -6.59
N VAL A 31 -3.60 -8.61 -7.48
CA VAL A 31 -2.79 -7.38 -7.43
C VAL A 31 -3.61 -6.27 -6.77
N GLN A 32 -2.99 -5.55 -5.84
CA GLN A 32 -3.69 -4.48 -5.10
C GLN A 32 -3.68 -3.15 -5.88
N ALA A 33 -4.63 -2.29 -5.58
CA ALA A 33 -4.79 -1.00 -6.27
C ALA A 33 -3.53 -0.11 -6.21
N TYR A 34 -2.74 -0.17 -5.12
CA TYR A 34 -1.50 0.60 -5.01
C TYR A 34 -0.38 0.09 -5.94
N GLU A 35 -0.45 -1.17 -6.39
CA GLU A 35 0.53 -1.79 -7.29
C GLU A 35 0.19 -1.54 -8.76
N GLU A 36 -1.09 -1.59 -9.12
CA GLU A 36 -1.54 -1.52 -10.53
C GLU A 36 -2.24 -0.20 -10.91
N GLY A 37 -2.60 0.64 -9.93
CA GLY A 37 -3.42 1.82 -10.18
C GLY A 37 -4.81 1.44 -10.70
N ALA A 38 -5.20 1.97 -11.86
CA ALA A 38 -6.48 1.66 -12.50
C ALA A 38 -6.54 0.25 -13.11
N GLY A 39 -5.40 -0.42 -13.27
CA GLY A 39 -5.32 -1.77 -13.83
C GLY A 39 -4.67 -1.86 -15.22
N LEU A 40 -4.83 -3.02 -15.85
CA LEU A 40 -4.33 -3.30 -17.20
C LEU A 40 -5.19 -2.62 -18.26
N ILE A 41 -4.56 -1.93 -19.18
CA ILE A 41 -5.24 -1.21 -20.26
C ILE A 41 -5.99 -2.17 -21.20
N ASP A 42 -7.33 -2.00 -21.33
CA ASP A 42 -8.12 -2.56 -22.43
C ASP A 42 -8.28 -1.50 -23.55
N VAL A 43 -7.46 -1.66 -24.59
CA VAL A 43 -7.47 -0.74 -25.75
C VAL A 43 -8.81 -0.75 -26.50
N VAL A 44 -9.49 -1.89 -26.54
CA VAL A 44 -10.76 -2.05 -27.26
C VAL A 44 -11.89 -1.39 -26.49
N ALA A 45 -11.96 -1.61 -25.18
CA ALA A 45 -12.95 -0.96 -24.33
C ALA A 45 -12.71 0.57 -24.26
N ALA A 46 -11.46 1.01 -24.14
CA ALA A 46 -11.11 2.43 -24.18
C ALA A 46 -11.53 3.09 -25.51
N TRP A 47 -11.32 2.42 -26.64
CA TRP A 47 -11.78 2.93 -27.92
C TRP A 47 -13.30 3.04 -28.01
N LYS A 48 -14.04 2.07 -27.48
CA LYS A 48 -15.50 2.14 -27.40
C LYS A 48 -15.96 3.32 -26.54
N SER A 49 -15.33 3.56 -25.39
CA SER A 49 -15.62 4.69 -24.51
C SER A 49 -15.34 6.03 -25.19
N ILE A 50 -14.19 6.18 -25.87
CA ILE A 50 -13.87 7.38 -26.66
C ILE A 50 -14.96 7.68 -27.69
N ARG A 51 -15.42 6.66 -28.40
CA ARG A 51 -16.48 6.81 -29.41
C ARG A 51 -17.85 7.16 -28.81
N ARG A 52 -18.12 6.77 -27.57
CA ARG A 52 -19.33 7.18 -26.83
C ARG A 52 -19.21 8.57 -26.22
N GLY A 53 -18.02 9.19 -26.33
CA GLY A 53 -17.80 10.56 -25.87
C GLY A 53 -17.21 10.60 -24.47
N ALA A 54 -16.20 9.74 -24.18
CA ALA A 54 -15.49 9.73 -22.91
C ALA A 54 -15.23 11.14 -22.39
N SER A 55 -15.69 11.42 -21.18
CA SER A 55 -15.56 12.73 -20.54
C SER A 55 -15.63 12.56 -19.03
N ALA A 56 -15.02 13.49 -18.32
CA ALA A 56 -15.12 13.61 -16.89
C ALA A 56 -15.14 15.09 -16.49
N HIS A 57 -15.74 15.38 -15.36
CA HIS A 57 -15.54 16.66 -14.70
C HIS A 57 -14.16 16.76 -14.07
N GLU A 58 -13.76 17.97 -13.71
CA GLU A 58 -12.55 18.20 -12.94
C GLU A 58 -12.87 18.26 -11.45
N TYR A 59 -11.95 17.75 -10.63
CA TYR A 59 -12.12 17.69 -9.18
C TYR A 59 -10.83 18.02 -8.45
N THR A 60 -10.98 18.66 -7.30
CA THR A 60 -9.95 18.68 -6.27
C THR A 60 -10.32 17.69 -5.17
N VAL A 61 -9.31 17.01 -4.62
CA VAL A 61 -9.46 16.05 -3.51
C VAL A 61 -8.52 16.43 -2.40
N LYS A 62 -9.03 16.36 -1.17
CA LYS A 62 -8.25 16.46 0.06
C LYS A 62 -8.56 15.24 0.91
N ALA A 63 -7.61 14.31 1.00
CA ALA A 63 -7.71 13.08 1.77
C ALA A 63 -6.62 13.00 2.83
N PRO A 64 -6.84 12.37 3.98
CA PRO A 64 -5.84 12.24 5.03
C PRO A 64 -4.59 11.50 4.55
N VAL A 65 -3.43 12.01 4.97
CA VAL A 65 -2.12 11.36 4.84
C VAL A 65 -1.49 11.33 6.22
N ASP A 66 -1.10 10.15 6.68
CA ASP A 66 -0.46 9.91 7.97
C ASP A 66 0.80 9.07 7.74
N THR A 67 1.95 9.72 7.75
CA THR A 67 3.27 9.13 7.53
C THR A 67 4.31 9.78 8.44
N SER A 68 5.40 9.08 8.72
CA SER A 68 6.50 9.62 9.54
C SER A 68 7.19 10.86 8.94
N ILE A 69 6.92 11.19 7.67
CA ILE A 69 7.52 12.32 6.95
C ILE A 69 6.49 13.38 6.55
N ASP A 70 5.28 13.34 7.06
CA ASP A 70 4.21 14.26 6.66
C ASP A 70 4.61 15.73 6.91
N TYR A 71 5.36 16.00 7.97
CA TYR A 71 5.90 17.33 8.30
C TYR A 71 6.79 17.94 7.19
N ALA A 72 7.37 17.11 6.34
CA ALA A 72 8.26 17.52 5.25
C ALA A 72 7.53 17.64 3.90
N LEU A 73 6.26 17.25 3.84
CA LEU A 73 5.47 17.31 2.61
C LEU A 73 4.97 18.73 2.36
N GLU A 74 4.73 19.08 1.10
CA GLU A 74 4.12 20.37 0.71
C GLU A 74 2.75 20.58 1.37
N THR A 75 2.02 19.50 1.59
CA THR A 75 0.69 19.49 2.23
C THR A 75 0.69 18.53 3.42
N PRO A 76 1.27 18.93 4.59
CA PRO A 76 1.31 18.06 5.76
C PRO A 76 -0.07 17.56 6.18
N GLY A 77 -0.18 16.26 6.45
CA GLY A 77 -1.40 15.59 6.91
C GLY A 77 -2.49 15.36 5.85
N TYR A 78 -2.29 15.76 4.59
CA TYR A 78 -3.25 15.48 3.53
C TYR A 78 -2.64 15.42 2.12
N GLY A 79 -3.36 14.77 1.20
CA GLY A 79 -2.97 14.63 -0.22
C GLY A 79 -4.19 14.42 -1.10
N THR A 80 -3.96 13.99 -2.36
CA THR A 80 -5.00 13.66 -3.33
C THR A 80 -5.48 12.21 -3.26
N GLY A 81 -4.89 11.41 -2.39
CA GLY A 81 -5.29 10.06 -2.02
C GLY A 81 -5.19 9.88 -0.51
N LEU A 82 -5.97 8.93 0.02
CA LEU A 82 -5.89 8.54 1.42
C LEU A 82 -4.69 7.61 1.60
N TYR A 83 -3.82 7.94 2.54
CA TYR A 83 -2.71 7.08 2.95
C TYR A 83 -2.52 7.13 4.46
N ASP A 84 -2.78 6.03 5.15
CA ASP A 84 -2.58 5.89 6.59
C ASP A 84 -1.56 4.79 6.86
N ARG A 85 -0.33 5.19 7.17
CA ARG A 85 0.77 4.29 7.52
C ARG A 85 1.00 4.23 9.03
N GLU A 86 1.00 5.37 9.69
CA GLU A 86 1.41 5.50 11.10
C GLU A 86 0.21 5.56 12.07
N GLY A 87 -1.01 5.56 11.57
CA GLY A 87 -2.21 5.72 12.38
C GLY A 87 -2.61 4.52 13.25
N GLY A 88 -1.78 3.49 13.34
CA GLY A 88 -1.91 2.39 14.30
C GLY A 88 -3.11 1.46 14.07
N LEU A 89 -3.63 1.38 12.85
CA LEU A 89 -4.76 0.51 12.54
C LEU A 89 -4.36 -0.96 12.66
N LYS A 90 -5.13 -1.74 13.42
CA LYS A 90 -4.91 -3.16 13.66
C LYS A 90 -5.96 -4.03 12.93
N ALA A 91 -5.60 -5.26 12.62
CA ALA A 91 -6.55 -6.23 12.05
C ALA A 91 -7.77 -6.40 12.96
N GLY A 92 -8.96 -6.39 12.37
CA GLY A 92 -10.24 -6.43 13.08
C GLY A 92 -10.75 -5.09 13.62
N GLN A 93 -9.95 -4.03 13.60
CA GLN A 93 -10.38 -2.68 13.96
C GLN A 93 -11.04 -1.97 12.77
N LYS A 94 -11.77 -0.89 13.09
CA LYS A 94 -12.39 -0.01 12.10
C LYS A 94 -11.94 1.42 12.33
N LYS A 95 -11.51 2.10 11.27
CA LYS A 95 -11.16 3.53 11.30
C LYS A 95 -11.91 4.26 10.19
N THR A 96 -12.49 5.41 10.50
CA THR A 96 -13.22 6.24 9.53
C THR A 96 -12.39 7.46 9.19
N TYR A 97 -12.30 7.77 7.90
CA TYR A 97 -11.57 8.87 7.32
C TYR A 97 -12.52 9.82 6.62
N GLU A 98 -12.19 11.10 6.59
CA GLU A 98 -12.92 12.13 5.87
C GLU A 98 -12.18 12.51 4.60
N VAL A 99 -12.76 12.22 3.44
CA VAL A 99 -12.25 12.59 2.13
C VAL A 99 -13.09 13.74 1.60
N THR A 100 -12.48 14.88 1.39
CA THR A 100 -13.17 16.05 0.84
C THR A 100 -13.00 16.09 -0.67
N VAL A 101 -14.10 16.19 -1.41
CA VAL A 101 -14.13 16.26 -2.87
C VAL A 101 -14.84 17.55 -3.28
N ALA A 102 -14.27 18.30 -4.20
CA ALA A 102 -14.93 19.44 -4.81
C ALA A 102 -14.87 19.33 -6.33
N ARG A 103 -16.04 19.37 -6.98
CA ARG A 103 -16.14 19.44 -8.43
C ARG A 103 -15.85 20.86 -8.90
N THR A 104 -14.91 21.02 -9.85
CA THR A 104 -14.41 22.34 -10.29
C THR A 104 -14.78 22.67 -11.73
N SER A 105 -15.45 21.76 -12.44
CA SER A 105 -15.93 22.01 -13.80
C SER A 105 -17.37 21.53 -14.02
N GLY A 106 -17.93 21.83 -15.19
CA GLY A 106 -19.29 21.47 -15.57
C GLY A 106 -20.36 22.50 -15.14
N ALA A 107 -21.61 22.10 -15.14
CA ALA A 107 -22.74 23.00 -14.92
C ALA A 107 -22.78 23.60 -13.50
N ASP A 108 -23.19 24.83 -13.37
CA ASP A 108 -23.38 25.52 -12.08
C ASP A 108 -24.69 25.06 -11.41
N LYS A 109 -24.67 23.81 -10.97
CA LYS A 109 -25.73 23.17 -10.18
C LYS A 109 -25.11 22.01 -9.38
N ALA A 110 -25.81 21.55 -8.35
CA ALA A 110 -25.41 20.32 -7.66
C ALA A 110 -25.69 19.10 -8.55
N ILE A 111 -24.64 18.36 -8.87
CA ILE A 111 -24.72 17.12 -9.66
C ILE A 111 -24.65 15.93 -8.69
N ARG A 112 -25.53 14.93 -8.91
CA ARG A 112 -25.49 13.67 -8.15
C ARG A 112 -24.36 12.80 -8.67
N HIS A 113 -23.53 12.30 -7.75
CA HIS A 113 -22.48 11.34 -8.05
C HIS A 113 -22.76 10.04 -7.30
N GLU A 114 -22.34 8.95 -7.88
CA GLU A 114 -22.30 7.63 -7.26
C GLU A 114 -20.90 7.40 -6.66
N LEU A 115 -20.87 6.69 -5.54
CA LEU A 115 -19.65 6.36 -4.80
C LEU A 115 -19.51 4.85 -4.75
N SER A 116 -18.42 4.35 -5.25
CA SER A 116 -18.08 2.91 -5.24
C SER A 116 -16.61 2.67 -4.92
N PHE A 117 -16.26 1.42 -4.73
CA PHE A 117 -14.86 1.01 -4.61
C PHE A 117 -14.53 -0.03 -5.68
N ALA A 118 -13.50 0.27 -6.48
CA ALA A 118 -12.85 -0.68 -7.37
C ALA A 118 -11.62 -1.29 -6.72
N ASN A 119 -11.25 -2.51 -7.14
CA ASN A 119 -10.14 -3.31 -6.60
C ASN A 119 -10.09 -3.34 -5.06
N ASN A 120 -11.22 -3.58 -4.43
CA ASN A 120 -11.39 -3.63 -2.97
C ASN A 120 -11.32 -5.07 -2.47
N ALA A 121 -10.17 -5.70 -2.59
CA ALA A 121 -9.96 -7.08 -2.19
C ALA A 121 -10.30 -7.29 -0.70
N GLY A 122 -11.08 -8.34 -0.42
CA GLY A 122 -11.54 -8.65 0.93
C GLY A 122 -12.54 -7.66 1.54
N GLY A 123 -13.03 -6.68 0.78
CA GLY A 123 -14.02 -5.70 1.25
C GLY A 123 -13.49 -4.84 2.40
N THR A 124 -12.24 -4.40 2.31
CA THR A 124 -11.60 -3.61 3.37
C THR A 124 -12.23 -2.24 3.53
N PHE A 125 -12.60 -1.59 2.43
CA PHE A 125 -13.13 -0.23 2.44
C PHE A 125 -14.61 -0.20 2.13
N GLU A 126 -15.31 0.75 2.75
CA GLU A 126 -16.72 1.03 2.50
C GLU A 126 -17.02 2.54 2.63
N VAL A 127 -18.01 3.01 1.90
CA VAL A 127 -18.56 4.35 2.09
C VAL A 127 -19.50 4.32 3.32
N VAL A 128 -19.33 5.29 4.22
CA VAL A 128 -20.19 5.39 5.40
C VAL A 128 -21.41 6.27 5.09
N GLY A 129 -22.59 5.67 5.16
CA GLY A 129 -23.84 6.37 4.86
C GLY A 129 -24.35 6.09 3.46
N SER A 130 -24.63 7.15 2.68
CA SER A 130 -25.14 7.00 1.31
C SER A 130 -24.01 6.75 0.33
N ASP A 131 -24.25 5.83 -0.59
CA ASP A 131 -23.41 5.58 -1.78
C ASP A 131 -23.59 6.65 -2.87
N THR A 132 -24.29 7.72 -2.57
CA THR A 132 -24.48 8.86 -3.47
C THR A 132 -24.25 10.18 -2.76
N VAL A 133 -23.68 11.13 -3.49
CA VAL A 133 -23.41 12.49 -3.00
C VAL A 133 -23.79 13.53 -4.04
N LYS A 134 -24.24 14.70 -3.60
CA LYS A 134 -24.46 15.85 -4.49
C LYS A 134 -23.26 16.79 -4.37
N LEU A 135 -22.57 17.03 -5.50
CA LEU A 135 -21.43 17.94 -5.58
C LEU A 135 -21.82 19.24 -6.31
N PRO A 136 -22.06 20.34 -5.58
CA PRO A 136 -22.18 21.66 -6.18
C PRO A 136 -20.86 22.11 -6.82
N LEU A 137 -20.92 23.01 -7.79
CA LEU A 137 -19.72 23.55 -8.41
C LEU A 137 -18.90 24.36 -7.39
N ASN A 138 -17.60 24.10 -7.33
CA ASN A 138 -16.62 24.79 -6.47
C ASN A 138 -16.93 24.75 -4.97
N GLN A 139 -17.76 23.82 -4.53
CA GLN A 139 -18.03 23.63 -3.10
C GLN A 139 -17.51 22.27 -2.63
N PRO A 140 -16.63 22.24 -1.62
CA PRO A 140 -16.13 20.99 -1.08
C PRO A 140 -17.24 20.25 -0.31
N VAL A 141 -17.31 18.95 -0.53
CA VAL A 141 -18.21 18.03 0.20
C VAL A 141 -17.39 16.89 0.79
N THR A 142 -17.67 16.52 2.04
CA THR A 142 -16.98 15.45 2.73
C THR A 142 -17.70 14.13 2.52
N VAL A 143 -16.94 13.15 2.04
CA VAL A 143 -17.31 11.72 1.96
C VAL A 143 -16.60 10.98 3.10
N LYS A 144 -17.32 10.16 3.84
CA LYS A 144 -16.73 9.32 4.89
C LYS A 144 -16.43 7.93 4.36
N VAL A 145 -15.16 7.55 4.46
CA VAL A 145 -14.64 6.23 4.07
C VAL A 145 -14.25 5.48 5.33
N ARG A 146 -14.67 4.24 5.48
CA ARG A 146 -14.29 3.37 6.59
C ARG A 146 -13.38 2.26 6.09
N ALA A 147 -12.22 2.08 6.73
CA ALA A 147 -11.40 0.90 6.60
C ALA A 147 -11.69 -0.09 7.72
N ALA A 148 -11.84 -1.37 7.37
CA ALA A 148 -12.11 -2.48 8.29
C ALA A 148 -11.27 -3.71 7.90
N PRO A 149 -9.93 -3.65 7.97
CA PRO A 149 -9.05 -4.72 7.55
C PRO A 149 -9.20 -5.95 8.44
N ARG A 150 -9.19 -7.13 7.83
CA ARG A 150 -9.29 -8.43 8.54
C ARG A 150 -7.93 -9.08 8.80
N SER A 151 -6.87 -8.59 8.16
CA SER A 151 -5.52 -9.11 8.26
C SER A 151 -4.50 -7.99 8.18
N GLU A 152 -3.29 -8.28 8.65
CA GLU A 152 -2.12 -7.41 8.57
C GLU A 152 -1.69 -7.14 7.11
N GLY A 153 -0.77 -6.20 6.96
CA GLY A 153 -0.19 -5.79 5.70
C GLY A 153 -0.87 -4.58 5.09
N LEU A 154 -0.44 -4.20 3.91
CA LEU A 154 -0.98 -3.08 3.16
C LEU A 154 -2.33 -3.47 2.55
N LYS A 155 -3.31 -2.57 2.62
CA LYS A 155 -4.64 -2.71 2.02
C LYS A 155 -4.93 -1.48 1.19
N SER A 156 -5.38 -1.68 -0.04
CA SER A 156 -5.73 -0.57 -0.92
C SER A 156 -6.97 -0.86 -1.75
N ALA A 157 -7.61 0.21 -2.17
CA ALA A 157 -8.73 0.21 -3.11
C ALA A 157 -8.81 1.59 -3.79
N ILE A 158 -9.62 1.70 -4.81
CA ILE A 158 -9.88 2.97 -5.50
C ILE A 158 -11.31 3.40 -5.15
N LEU A 159 -11.44 4.53 -4.45
CA LEU A 159 -12.73 5.19 -4.31
C LEU A 159 -13.05 5.89 -5.63
N GLU A 160 -14.16 5.51 -6.23
CA GLU A 160 -14.70 6.11 -7.44
C GLU A 160 -15.78 7.11 -7.07
N VAL A 161 -15.71 8.28 -7.69
CA VAL A 161 -16.72 9.35 -7.61
C VAL A 161 -17.18 9.62 -9.03
N ASP A 162 -18.40 9.19 -9.37
CA ASP A 162 -18.88 9.11 -10.74
C ASP A 162 -20.19 9.86 -10.95
N ASP A 163 -20.24 10.75 -11.93
CA ASP A 163 -21.48 11.32 -12.44
C ASP A 163 -22.05 10.36 -13.51
N PRO A 164 -23.17 9.68 -13.26
CA PRO A 164 -23.77 8.80 -14.28
C PRO A 164 -24.15 9.51 -15.60
N GLY A 165 -24.07 10.83 -15.65
CA GLY A 165 -24.31 11.62 -16.85
C GLY A 165 -23.09 11.78 -17.75
N THR A 166 -21.91 11.35 -17.33
CA THR A 166 -20.67 11.33 -18.14
C THR A 166 -20.37 9.93 -18.65
N GLU A 167 -19.48 9.81 -19.62
CA GLU A 167 -19.00 8.51 -20.11
C GLU A 167 -17.63 8.22 -19.50
N GLY A 168 -17.59 7.38 -18.48
CA GLY A 168 -16.43 6.96 -17.73
C GLY A 168 -16.41 7.50 -16.31
N VAL A 169 -15.57 6.93 -15.46
CA VAL A 169 -15.43 7.32 -14.05
C VAL A 169 -14.80 8.70 -13.95
N ASP A 170 -15.49 9.63 -13.31
CA ASP A 170 -15.07 11.03 -13.24
C ASP A 170 -13.82 11.22 -12.38
N LYS A 171 -13.79 10.64 -11.19
CA LYS A 171 -12.66 10.77 -10.28
C LYS A 171 -12.37 9.47 -9.56
N GLN A 172 -11.13 9.04 -9.64
CA GLN A 172 -10.56 7.93 -8.89
C GLN A 172 -9.64 8.45 -7.79
N VAL A 173 -9.82 7.96 -6.56
CA VAL A 173 -9.04 8.33 -5.38
C VAL A 173 -8.44 7.07 -4.78
N LEU A 174 -7.12 6.90 -4.90
CA LEU A 174 -6.44 5.79 -4.26
C LEU A 174 -6.61 5.90 -2.74
N THR A 175 -7.05 4.82 -2.12
CA THR A 175 -7.20 4.69 -0.66
C THR A 175 -6.32 3.55 -0.18
N THR A 176 -5.42 3.84 0.76
CA THR A 176 -4.43 2.88 1.24
C THR A 176 -4.28 3.00 2.75
N VAL A 177 -4.26 1.86 3.44
CA VAL A 177 -3.95 1.80 4.87
C VAL A 177 -2.92 0.69 5.11
N VAL A 178 -2.02 0.93 6.05
CA VAL A 178 -1.07 -0.08 6.53
C VAL A 178 -1.55 -0.64 7.87
N VAL A 179 -1.61 -1.95 7.96
CA VAL A 179 -2.05 -2.68 9.15
C VAL A 179 -0.83 -3.39 9.72
N ALA A 180 -0.20 -2.76 10.71
CA ALA A 180 1.04 -3.22 11.30
C ALA A 180 0.83 -3.63 12.77
N PRO A 181 1.19 -4.86 13.18
CA PRO A 181 1.24 -5.21 14.59
C PRO A 181 2.35 -4.45 15.31
N GLU A 182 2.08 -4.02 16.52
CA GLU A 182 3.10 -3.48 17.41
C GLU A 182 3.95 -4.61 17.99
N VAL A 183 5.26 -4.54 17.74
CA VAL A 183 6.20 -5.55 18.26
C VAL A 183 6.65 -5.14 19.65
N LYS A 184 6.07 -5.74 20.69
CA LYS A 184 6.53 -5.54 22.08
C LYS A 184 7.83 -6.26 22.37
N TYR A 185 7.96 -7.51 21.91
CA TYR A 185 9.15 -8.35 22.08
C TYR A 185 9.55 -9.05 20.80
N THR A 186 8.68 -9.87 20.26
CA THR A 186 8.93 -10.65 19.05
C THR A 186 7.69 -10.70 18.15
N TYR A 187 7.95 -10.76 16.86
CA TYR A 187 6.99 -11.08 15.82
C TYR A 187 7.60 -12.16 14.92
N SER A 188 6.80 -13.12 14.49
CA SER A 188 7.26 -14.17 13.57
C SER A 188 6.22 -14.41 12.49
N ALA A 189 6.69 -14.58 11.27
CA ALA A 189 5.89 -14.99 10.14
C ALA A 189 6.59 -16.10 9.35
N SER A 190 5.80 -16.95 8.70
CA SER A 190 6.33 -17.96 7.79
C SER A 190 5.58 -17.88 6.47
N GLY A 191 6.29 -18.06 5.37
CA GLY A 191 5.74 -17.98 4.04
C GLY A 191 6.57 -18.71 3.01
N SER A 192 6.15 -18.59 1.77
CA SER A 192 6.94 -18.97 0.60
C SER A 192 6.81 -17.87 -0.44
N VAL A 193 7.93 -17.43 -0.98
CA VAL A 193 7.97 -16.43 -2.05
C VAL A 193 8.43 -17.10 -3.33
N GLN A 194 7.71 -16.83 -4.42
CA GLN A 194 8.09 -17.34 -5.74
C GLN A 194 9.36 -16.65 -6.23
N ARG A 195 10.08 -17.32 -7.09
CA ARG A 195 11.24 -16.72 -7.76
C ARG A 195 10.83 -15.42 -8.49
N ASN A 196 11.62 -14.37 -8.28
CA ASN A 196 11.39 -13.03 -8.84
C ASN A 196 10.11 -12.36 -8.28
N SER A 197 9.75 -12.67 -7.04
CA SER A 197 8.63 -12.07 -6.33
C SER A 197 9.05 -11.61 -4.94
N THR A 198 8.20 -10.80 -4.34
CA THR A 198 8.37 -10.25 -3.00
C THR A 198 7.16 -10.53 -2.11
N ALA A 199 7.38 -10.41 -0.80
CA ALA A 199 6.34 -10.43 0.22
C ALA A 199 6.69 -9.39 1.28
N SER A 200 5.82 -8.40 1.51
CA SER A 200 6.06 -7.32 2.47
C SER A 200 5.37 -7.59 3.80
N TYR A 201 6.11 -7.33 4.87
CA TYR A 201 5.66 -7.37 6.26
C TYR A 201 5.81 -5.98 6.87
N PHE A 202 4.81 -5.56 7.63
CA PHE A 202 4.84 -4.28 8.33
C PHE A 202 4.77 -4.53 9.82
N VAL A 203 5.65 -3.88 10.57
CA VAL A 203 5.70 -3.97 12.04
C VAL A 203 5.87 -2.59 12.65
N THR A 204 5.17 -2.30 13.72
CA THR A 204 5.35 -1.06 14.45
C THR A 204 6.39 -1.25 15.55
N VAL A 205 7.47 -0.47 15.46
CA VAL A 205 8.52 -0.40 16.49
C VAL A 205 8.11 0.70 17.47
N PRO A 206 7.99 0.39 18.79
CA PRO A 206 7.58 1.36 19.79
C PRO A 206 8.69 2.37 20.11
N GLU A 207 8.31 3.46 20.72
CA GLU A 207 9.27 4.39 21.35
C GLU A 207 10.09 3.70 22.43
N GLY A 208 11.34 4.11 22.62
CA GLY A 208 12.24 3.55 23.62
C GLY A 208 12.92 2.24 23.24
N ALA A 209 12.64 1.69 22.07
CA ALA A 209 13.34 0.53 21.55
C ALA A 209 14.83 0.79 21.41
N ARG A 210 15.68 -0.09 21.96
CA ARG A 210 17.14 0.01 21.88
C ARG A 210 17.71 -0.71 20.69
N THR A 211 17.04 -1.80 20.28
CA THR A 211 17.47 -2.58 19.12
C THR A 211 16.25 -3.15 18.42
N LEU A 212 16.23 -3.07 17.11
CA LEU A 212 15.39 -3.84 16.21
C LEU A 212 16.28 -4.90 15.55
N GLU A 213 15.96 -6.16 15.74
CA GLU A 213 16.63 -7.27 15.05
C GLU A 213 15.66 -7.94 14.09
N VAL A 214 16.11 -8.17 12.86
CA VAL A 214 15.37 -8.87 11.82
C VAL A 214 16.20 -10.05 11.35
N ALA A 215 15.61 -11.25 11.37
CA ALA A 215 16.25 -12.47 10.93
C ALA A 215 15.36 -13.23 9.94
N ILE A 216 15.98 -13.84 8.94
CA ILE A 216 15.33 -14.77 8.02
C ILE A 216 15.94 -16.15 8.19
N GLY A 217 15.10 -17.17 8.28
CA GLY A 217 15.51 -18.57 8.44
C GLY A 217 14.62 -19.52 7.66
N GLY A 218 14.81 -20.83 7.85
CA GLY A 218 14.01 -21.85 7.18
C GLY A 218 14.23 -21.94 5.66
N LEU A 219 15.30 -21.33 5.15
CA LEU A 219 15.61 -21.33 3.73
C LEU A 219 16.06 -22.73 3.28
N LYS A 220 15.56 -23.17 2.13
CA LYS A 220 16.07 -24.37 1.46
C LYS A 220 17.47 -24.12 0.91
N GLY A 221 18.30 -25.15 0.87
CA GLY A 221 19.60 -25.07 0.20
C GLY A 221 19.48 -24.54 -1.22
N GLN A 222 20.41 -23.67 -1.62
CA GLN A 222 20.46 -22.95 -2.89
C GLN A 222 19.39 -21.85 -3.06
N SER A 223 18.50 -21.61 -2.09
CA SER A 223 17.59 -20.47 -2.11
C SER A 223 18.36 -19.14 -2.18
N GLN A 224 17.97 -18.25 -3.06
CA GLN A 224 18.50 -16.90 -3.13
C GLN A 224 17.45 -15.91 -2.60
N THR A 225 16.91 -16.23 -1.43
CA THR A 225 15.94 -15.39 -0.72
C THR A 225 16.65 -14.55 0.34
N ARG A 226 16.25 -13.30 0.44
CA ARG A 226 16.79 -12.29 1.32
C ARG A 226 15.67 -11.44 1.88
N PHE A 227 15.98 -10.54 2.81
CA PHE A 227 15.11 -9.43 3.12
C PHE A 227 15.78 -8.08 2.89
N VAL A 228 14.96 -7.07 2.70
CA VAL A 228 15.31 -5.65 2.70
C VAL A 228 14.50 -4.98 3.80
N THR A 229 15.16 -4.23 4.67
CA THR A 229 14.49 -3.48 5.74
C THR A 229 14.31 -2.04 5.30
N ILE A 230 13.09 -1.55 5.40
CA ILE A 230 12.71 -0.20 4.99
C ILE A 230 12.29 0.59 6.23
N HIS A 231 12.96 1.71 6.42
CA HIS A 231 12.75 2.64 7.52
C HIS A 231 11.32 3.25 7.50
N PRO A 232 10.75 3.70 8.62
CA PRO A 232 9.47 4.42 8.63
C PRO A 232 9.37 5.57 7.63
N TYR A 233 10.49 6.21 7.31
CA TYR A 233 10.57 7.24 6.25
C TYR A 233 10.45 6.69 4.80
N GLY A 234 10.26 5.38 4.62
CA GLY A 234 10.14 4.75 3.30
C GLY A 234 11.47 4.55 2.55
N VAL A 235 12.60 4.65 3.27
CA VAL A 235 13.94 4.50 2.68
C VAL A 235 14.52 3.13 3.07
N PRO A 236 15.02 2.32 2.10
CA PRO A 236 15.75 1.10 2.41
C PRO A 236 16.99 1.42 3.26
N VAL A 237 17.12 0.77 4.41
CA VAL A 237 18.26 0.99 5.32
C VAL A 237 19.35 -0.02 5.06
N ASP A 238 18.97 -1.27 4.90
CA ASP A 238 19.93 -2.36 4.74
C ASP A 238 19.25 -3.57 4.06
N THR A 239 20.08 -4.50 3.64
CA THR A 239 19.66 -5.78 3.05
C THR A 239 20.60 -6.88 3.52
N THR A 240 20.10 -8.09 3.60
CA THR A 240 20.96 -9.27 3.82
C THR A 240 21.82 -9.63 2.60
N SER A 241 21.60 -8.95 1.47
CA SER A 241 22.36 -9.17 0.25
C SER A 241 23.54 -8.21 0.16
N THR A 242 24.73 -8.72 0.38
CA THR A 242 25.97 -8.09 -0.05
C THR A 242 26.61 -8.93 -1.16
N PRO A 243 27.55 -8.36 -1.96
CA PRO A 243 28.22 -9.15 -3.00
C PRO A 243 28.84 -10.45 -2.52
N TYR A 244 29.24 -10.50 -1.25
CA TYR A 244 29.91 -11.65 -0.65
C TYR A 244 29.00 -12.54 0.18
N CYS A 245 27.93 -12.01 0.73
CA CYS A 245 27.00 -12.69 1.63
C CYS A 245 25.68 -13.06 0.97
N TYR A 246 25.63 -12.96 -0.35
CA TYR A 246 24.39 -13.14 -1.09
C TYR A 246 23.85 -14.56 -1.08
N ASN A 247 24.75 -15.53 -1.16
CA ASN A 247 24.42 -16.94 -1.19
C ASN A 247 24.64 -17.53 0.19
N ASN A 248 23.63 -17.47 1.05
CA ASN A 248 23.68 -18.02 2.41
C ASN A 248 23.82 -19.54 2.46
N TYR A 249 23.65 -20.23 1.33
CA TYR A 249 23.87 -21.66 1.20
C TYR A 249 25.32 -22.04 0.88
N LEU A 250 26.22 -21.06 0.67
CA LEU A 250 27.63 -21.32 0.48
C LEU A 250 28.35 -21.39 1.83
N ASP A 251 28.82 -22.56 2.17
CA ASP A 251 29.57 -22.79 3.41
C ASP A 251 30.86 -21.96 3.43
N GLY A 252 31.17 -21.42 4.62
CA GLY A 252 32.46 -20.79 4.87
C GLY A 252 32.65 -19.37 4.34
N ASN A 253 31.60 -18.68 3.88
CA ASN A 253 31.73 -17.28 3.44
C ASN A 253 31.92 -16.27 4.60
N GLY A 254 31.78 -16.71 5.86
CA GLY A 254 31.97 -15.88 7.06
C GLY A 254 30.95 -14.76 7.25
N CYS A 255 29.91 -14.72 6.44
CA CYS A 255 28.85 -13.74 6.52
C CYS A 255 27.68 -14.23 7.40
N ALA A 256 26.91 -13.30 7.95
CA ALA A 256 25.61 -13.55 8.56
C ALA A 256 24.51 -12.91 7.70
N PRO A 257 24.20 -13.48 6.53
CA PRO A 257 23.30 -12.85 5.56
C PRO A 257 21.85 -12.85 6.04
N ASP A 258 21.53 -13.60 7.05
CA ASP A 258 20.19 -13.90 7.56
C ASP A 258 19.76 -12.98 8.71
N VAL A 259 20.66 -12.18 9.28
CA VAL A 259 20.37 -11.33 10.44
C VAL A 259 20.87 -9.91 10.24
N ARG A 260 20.06 -8.94 10.66
CA ARG A 260 20.44 -7.53 10.80
C ARG A 260 19.91 -6.97 12.10
N SER A 261 20.74 -6.17 12.76
CA SER A 261 20.40 -5.47 14.00
C SER A 261 20.58 -3.97 13.80
N TYR A 262 19.58 -3.22 14.22
CA TYR A 262 19.52 -1.76 14.11
C TYR A 262 19.50 -1.18 15.53
N ALA A 263 20.56 -0.44 15.90
CA ALA A 263 20.64 0.24 17.19
C ALA A 263 19.75 1.50 17.17
N GLU A 264 19.05 1.75 18.27
CA GLU A 264 18.16 2.91 18.46
C GLU A 264 17.24 3.14 17.26
N PRO A 265 16.42 2.13 16.87
CA PRO A 265 15.59 2.21 15.69
C PRO A 265 14.58 3.36 15.83
N GLN A 266 14.34 4.06 14.72
CA GLN A 266 13.27 5.06 14.66
C GLN A 266 11.93 4.41 15.03
N PRO A 267 11.17 4.98 15.98
CA PRO A 267 9.79 4.54 16.22
C PRO A 267 8.91 4.72 14.98
N GLY A 268 7.93 3.84 14.83
CA GLY A 268 6.99 3.89 13.71
C GLY A 268 6.92 2.57 12.93
N VAL A 269 6.28 2.61 11.78
CA VAL A 269 6.04 1.43 10.95
C VAL A 269 7.24 1.12 10.06
N TRP A 270 7.93 0.03 10.38
CA TRP A 270 8.99 -0.55 9.54
C TRP A 270 8.38 -1.52 8.54
N GLU A 271 8.94 -1.57 7.35
CA GLU A 271 8.60 -2.56 6.34
C GLU A 271 9.78 -3.51 6.13
N ILE A 272 9.48 -4.80 6.07
CA ILE A 272 10.45 -5.85 5.81
C ILE A 272 9.99 -6.57 4.56
N GLU A 273 10.71 -6.36 3.48
CA GLU A 273 10.41 -6.98 2.18
C GLU A 273 11.26 -8.23 2.01
N VAL A 274 10.62 -9.39 1.98
CA VAL A 274 11.26 -10.67 1.67
C VAL A 274 11.22 -10.87 0.17
N GLU A 275 12.38 -10.95 -0.45
CA GLU A 275 12.55 -11.09 -1.90
C GLU A 275 13.23 -12.41 -2.27
N SER A 276 12.72 -13.10 -3.26
CA SER A 276 13.46 -14.16 -3.95
C SER A 276 13.94 -13.68 -5.31
N ARG A 277 15.25 -13.73 -5.50
CA ARG A 277 15.85 -13.24 -6.75
C ARG A 277 15.43 -14.05 -7.96
N ARG A 278 15.41 -13.38 -9.13
CA ARG A 278 15.16 -14.01 -10.43
C ARG A 278 16.13 -15.14 -10.78
N THR A 279 17.30 -15.13 -10.15
CA THR A 279 18.36 -16.14 -10.36
C THR A 279 18.29 -17.30 -9.36
N SER A 280 17.33 -17.29 -8.41
CA SER A 280 17.14 -18.42 -7.53
C SER A 280 16.86 -19.69 -8.32
N PRO A 281 17.57 -20.80 -8.07
CA PRO A 281 17.30 -22.08 -8.76
C PRO A 281 15.96 -22.67 -8.34
N LEU A 282 15.41 -22.29 -7.20
CA LEU A 282 14.13 -22.76 -6.70
C LEU A 282 12.99 -21.86 -7.21
N LEU A 283 11.87 -22.46 -7.64
CA LEU A 283 10.66 -21.72 -8.00
C LEU A 283 9.94 -21.19 -6.76
N ASP A 284 9.81 -22.03 -5.74
CA ASP A 284 9.19 -21.71 -4.47
C ASP A 284 10.25 -21.69 -3.37
N ASN A 285 10.33 -20.59 -2.64
CA ASN A 285 11.35 -20.33 -1.65
C ASN A 285 10.68 -20.13 -0.28
N PRO A 286 10.49 -21.21 0.50
CA PRO A 286 9.97 -21.11 1.86
C PRO A 286 10.95 -20.39 2.76
N TYR A 287 10.41 -19.62 3.70
CA TYR A 287 11.19 -18.90 4.71
C TYR A 287 10.41 -18.76 6.02
N ARG A 288 11.12 -18.39 7.06
CA ARG A 288 10.61 -17.86 8.31
C ARG A 288 11.27 -16.50 8.55
N LEU A 289 10.47 -15.50 8.86
CA LEU A 289 10.90 -14.18 9.26
C LEU A 289 10.68 -14.04 10.76
N ASP A 290 11.71 -13.64 11.48
CA ASP A 290 11.66 -13.33 12.91
C ASP A 290 12.08 -11.87 13.12
N VAL A 291 11.29 -11.13 13.90
CA VAL A 291 11.58 -9.74 14.27
C VAL A 291 11.57 -9.64 15.78
N ALA A 292 12.60 -9.04 16.36
CA ALA A 292 12.69 -8.80 17.79
C ALA A 292 12.95 -7.32 18.09
N VAL A 293 12.26 -6.80 19.09
CA VAL A 293 12.51 -5.47 19.65
C VAL A 293 13.04 -5.64 21.06
N LEU A 294 14.24 -5.13 21.31
CA LEU A 294 14.95 -5.25 22.58
C LEU A 294 15.06 -3.87 23.23
N GLY A 295 15.00 -3.86 24.58
CA GLY A 295 15.19 -2.65 25.37
C GLY A 295 14.01 -1.66 25.33
N ALA A 296 12.85 -2.04 24.79
CA ALA A 296 11.59 -1.36 25.08
C ALA A 296 11.22 -1.61 26.57
N ASP A 297 10.40 -0.73 27.13
CA ASP A 297 10.00 -0.84 28.53
C ASP A 297 9.48 -2.23 28.87
N PHE A 298 10.09 -2.86 29.88
CA PHE A 298 9.66 -4.14 30.40
C PHE A 298 8.55 -3.93 31.43
N ASP A 299 7.44 -4.60 31.25
CA ASP A 299 6.41 -4.73 32.28
C ASP A 299 6.28 -6.22 32.63
N PRO A 300 6.71 -6.68 33.80
CA PRO A 300 7.16 -5.89 34.96
C PRO A 300 8.62 -5.36 34.86
N GLU A 301 8.89 -4.22 35.49
CA GLU A 301 10.24 -3.61 35.59
C GLU A 301 11.29 -4.50 36.28
N VAL A 302 10.84 -5.56 36.93
CA VAL A 302 11.69 -6.50 37.63
C VAL A 302 11.58 -7.90 37.05
N VAL A 303 12.64 -8.37 36.43
CA VAL A 303 12.78 -9.75 35.99
C VAL A 303 13.55 -10.55 37.06
N THR A 304 12.88 -11.48 37.73
CA THR A 304 13.54 -12.42 38.61
C THR A 304 14.16 -13.55 37.76
N VAL A 305 15.47 -13.54 37.64
CA VAL A 305 16.19 -14.67 37.01
C VAL A 305 16.22 -15.83 38.02
N PRO A 306 15.72 -17.02 37.68
CA PRO A 306 15.90 -18.17 38.54
C PRO A 306 17.39 -18.41 38.80
N GLU A 307 17.78 -18.69 40.07
CA GLU A 307 19.16 -19.09 40.37
C GLU A 307 19.54 -20.27 39.47
N ALA A 308 20.70 -20.14 38.83
CA ALA A 308 21.25 -21.25 38.06
C ALA A 308 21.43 -22.44 38.99
N VAL A 309 20.75 -23.52 38.71
CA VAL A 309 21.02 -24.80 39.39
C VAL A 309 22.40 -25.26 38.94
N ALA A 310 23.33 -25.28 39.89
CA ALA A 310 24.72 -25.74 39.71
C ALA A 310 24.80 -27.23 39.38
#